data_45ac8dffc96d2281f3550102f00025ef
#
_entry.id   45ac8dffc96d2281f3550102f00025ef
#
_cell.length_a   1.000
_cell.length_b   1.000
_cell.length_c   1.000
_cell.angle_alpha   90.00
_cell.angle_beta   90.00
_cell.angle_gamma   90.00
#
_symmetry.space_group_name_H-M   'P 1'
#
loop_
_entity.id
_entity.type
_entity.pdbx_description
1 polymer ?
#
loop_
_entity_poly.entity_id
_entity_poly.type
_entity_poly.pdbx_seq_one_letter_code
_entity_poly.pdbx_strand_id
1 'polypeptide(L)'
;VNKIILPESFPNLPSAIQKIQQMFVMDNVNSTILVQLLEEEPLLCANILKLVNSVHYALSHKVTSIKHAVMLLGTTVIRGIAMATMLKKSFPLDLSPYKISIEQFDTICILRTRLLSLWLQDENIDIQILSAVAFLIESGKIVTANEILKENICYDFFQLLNEHPVLEAETLLFGINSYQVASMLFKQWQFDEKFTELILGALDPKTYEQKVLSVVLSVITTEGVLSDENIEKSIELLRLYDLNATKFIESVNILKKELV
;
A
#
# COMPACT_ATOMS: atom_id res chain seq x y z
N VAL A 1 15.70 -26.26 -0.32
CA VAL A 1 15.93 -24.84 0.05
C VAL A 1 15.66 -24.74 1.55
N ASN A 2 16.63 -24.30 2.34
CA ASN A 2 16.39 -24.01 3.75
C ASN A 2 15.36 -22.89 3.82
N LYS A 3 14.24 -23.13 4.50
CA LYS A 3 13.16 -22.19 4.65
C LYS A 3 13.68 -20.97 5.43
N ILE A 4 13.71 -19.80 4.81
CA ILE A 4 14.17 -18.58 5.44
C ILE A 4 13.10 -18.15 6.44
N ILE A 5 13.53 -17.89 7.66
CA ILE A 5 12.65 -17.51 8.76
C ILE A 5 12.55 -15.99 8.74
N LEU A 6 11.35 -15.47 8.47
CA LEU A 6 11.04 -14.06 8.67
C LEU A 6 11.15 -13.69 10.16
N PRO A 7 11.40 -12.43 10.49
CA PRO A 7 11.54 -12.00 11.88
C PRO A 7 10.30 -12.38 12.70
N GLU A 8 10.50 -12.96 13.89
CA GLU A 8 9.42 -13.35 14.81
C GLU A 8 8.62 -12.13 15.31
N SER A 9 9.24 -10.94 15.29
CA SER A 9 8.60 -9.68 15.68
C SER A 9 9.09 -8.52 14.82
N PHE A 10 8.18 -7.60 14.53
CA PHE A 10 8.47 -6.37 13.80
C PHE A 10 8.86 -5.24 14.76
N PRO A 11 9.53 -4.17 14.28
CA PRO A 11 9.86 -3.02 15.09
C PRO A 11 8.65 -2.41 15.78
N ASN A 12 8.82 -1.95 17.00
CA ASN A 12 7.79 -1.21 17.70
C ASN A 12 7.59 0.16 17.06
N LEU A 13 6.34 0.63 17.03
CA LEU A 13 6.04 1.98 16.59
C LEU A 13 6.65 3.03 17.53
N PRO A 14 7.20 4.14 17.02
CA PRO A 14 7.57 5.29 17.83
C PRO A 14 6.41 5.83 18.65
N SER A 15 6.69 6.46 19.79
CA SER A 15 5.66 6.88 20.75
C SER A 15 4.57 7.79 20.16
N ALA A 16 4.93 8.72 19.29
CA ALA A 16 3.97 9.59 18.62
C ALA A 16 3.00 8.79 17.74
N ILE A 17 3.52 7.80 17.01
CA ILE A 17 2.71 6.93 16.14
C ILE A 17 1.87 5.95 16.96
N GLN A 18 2.36 5.49 18.12
CA GLN A 18 1.56 4.68 19.03
C GLN A 18 0.33 5.44 19.52
N LYS A 19 0.46 6.73 19.88
CA LYS A 19 -0.66 7.59 20.26
C LYS A 19 -1.69 7.73 19.12
N ILE A 20 -1.21 7.96 17.89
CA ILE A 20 -2.07 8.00 16.71
C ILE A 20 -2.80 6.66 16.56
N GLN A 21 -2.10 5.54 16.66
CA GLN A 21 -2.70 4.21 16.53
C GLN A 21 -3.76 3.96 17.61
N GLN A 22 -3.49 4.33 18.84
CA GLN A 22 -4.46 4.20 19.95
C GLN A 22 -5.76 4.96 19.71
N MET A 23 -5.72 6.15 19.10
CA MET A 23 -6.93 6.88 18.73
C MET A 23 -7.84 6.06 17.79
N PHE A 24 -7.25 5.35 16.83
CA PHE A 24 -8.00 4.51 15.90
C PHE A 24 -8.52 3.23 16.58
N VAL A 25 -7.72 2.61 17.43
CA VAL A 25 -8.14 1.43 18.21
C VAL A 25 -9.32 1.74 19.14
N MET A 26 -9.36 2.94 19.73
CA MET A 26 -10.43 3.38 20.62
C MET A 26 -11.66 3.94 19.87
N ASP A 27 -11.67 3.91 18.55
CA ASP A 27 -12.71 4.50 17.70
C ASP A 27 -13.01 5.98 18.03
N ASN A 28 -12.01 6.69 18.52
CA ASN A 28 -12.09 8.10 18.93
C ASN A 28 -11.19 8.97 18.03
N VAL A 29 -11.43 8.89 16.71
CA VAL A 29 -10.62 9.59 15.72
C VAL A 29 -11.00 11.06 15.66
N ASN A 30 -10.16 11.91 16.26
CA ASN A 30 -10.28 13.35 16.18
C ASN A 30 -9.22 13.93 15.25
N SER A 31 -9.68 14.51 14.13
CA SER A 31 -8.78 15.08 13.11
C SER A 31 -7.87 16.20 13.64
N THR A 32 -8.34 16.99 14.61
CA THR A 32 -7.54 18.06 15.24
C THR A 32 -6.40 17.46 16.07
N ILE A 33 -6.70 16.42 16.88
CA ILE A 33 -5.70 15.73 17.69
C ILE A 33 -4.69 15.01 16.78
N LEU A 34 -5.17 14.36 15.70
CA LEU A 34 -4.30 13.73 14.71
C LEU A 34 -3.31 14.74 14.10
N VAL A 35 -3.80 15.91 13.70
CA VAL A 35 -2.94 17.01 13.17
C VAL A 35 -1.90 17.41 14.20
N GLN A 36 -2.29 17.64 15.45
CA GLN A 36 -1.36 18.00 16.52
C GLN A 36 -0.26 16.96 16.74
N LEU A 37 -0.64 15.69 16.85
CA LEU A 37 0.31 14.58 17.03
C LEU A 37 1.29 14.46 15.85
N LEU A 38 0.82 14.67 14.62
CA LEU A 38 1.68 14.65 13.45
C LEU A 38 2.64 15.85 13.45
N GLU A 39 2.18 17.03 13.85
CA GLU A 39 2.98 18.26 13.90
C GLU A 39 4.06 18.25 15.00
N GLU A 40 3.95 17.34 16.00
CA GLU A 40 5.03 17.05 16.96
C GLU A 40 6.26 16.43 16.29
N GLU A 41 6.12 15.88 15.06
CA GLU A 41 7.17 15.17 14.32
C GLU A 41 7.50 15.90 12.99
N PRO A 42 8.36 16.93 12.98
CA PRO A 42 8.59 17.78 11.79
C PRO A 42 9.03 17.01 10.55
N LEU A 43 9.85 15.97 10.72
CA LEU A 43 10.33 15.16 9.61
C LEU A 43 9.22 14.28 9.02
N LEU A 44 8.30 13.79 9.87
CA LEU A 44 7.10 13.07 9.42
C LEU A 44 6.18 14.00 8.62
N CYS A 45 5.95 15.21 9.13
CA CYS A 45 5.20 16.25 8.41
C CYS A 45 5.78 16.54 7.03
N ALA A 46 7.09 16.74 6.94
CA ALA A 46 7.78 17.00 5.68
C ALA A 46 7.60 15.84 4.69
N ASN A 47 7.71 14.61 5.15
CA ASN A 47 7.54 13.41 4.32
C ASN A 47 6.08 13.24 3.86
N ILE A 48 5.10 13.45 4.74
CA ILE A 48 3.67 13.43 4.38
C ILE A 48 3.40 14.49 3.32
N LEU A 49 3.83 15.74 3.54
CA LEU A 49 3.61 16.84 2.59
C LEU A 49 4.32 16.60 1.25
N LYS A 50 5.54 16.04 1.27
CA LYS A 50 6.26 15.64 0.06
C LYS A 50 5.45 14.61 -0.74
N LEU A 51 4.94 13.57 -0.07
CA LEU A 51 4.18 12.50 -0.70
C LEU A 51 2.86 13.02 -1.27
N VAL A 52 2.09 13.78 -0.47
CA VAL A 52 0.79 14.35 -0.87
C VAL A 52 0.94 15.32 -2.05
N ASN A 53 2.05 16.06 -2.14
CA ASN A 53 2.34 16.97 -3.24
C ASN A 53 3.06 16.31 -4.42
N SER A 54 3.21 14.99 -4.43
CA SER A 54 3.76 14.32 -5.61
C SER A 54 2.83 14.51 -6.82
N VAL A 55 3.41 14.51 -8.01
CA VAL A 55 2.65 14.67 -9.27
C VAL A 55 1.54 13.63 -9.43
N HIS A 56 1.71 12.46 -8.82
CA HIS A 56 0.77 11.33 -8.92
C HIS A 56 -0.54 11.52 -8.13
N TYR A 57 -0.60 12.45 -7.17
CA TYR A 57 -1.87 12.86 -6.55
C TYR A 57 -2.69 13.82 -7.43
N ALA A 58 -2.07 14.37 -8.50
CA ALA A 58 -2.69 15.27 -9.47
C ALA A 58 -3.50 16.40 -8.82
N LEU A 59 -2.97 16.98 -7.74
CA LEU A 59 -3.64 18.07 -7.03
C LEU A 59 -3.51 19.37 -7.81
N SER A 60 -4.62 20.09 -7.96
CA SER A 60 -4.66 21.41 -8.62
C SER A 60 -3.86 22.48 -7.86
N HIS A 61 -3.70 22.31 -6.57
CA HIS A 61 -3.01 23.27 -5.69
C HIS A 61 -2.12 22.55 -4.69
N LYS A 62 -0.99 23.19 -4.37
CA LYS A 62 -0.03 22.64 -3.41
C LYS A 62 -0.61 22.62 -2.00
N VAL A 63 -0.49 21.47 -1.34
CA VAL A 63 -0.84 21.27 0.07
C VAL A 63 0.33 21.75 0.93
N THR A 64 0.09 22.73 1.80
CA THR A 64 1.15 23.39 2.60
C THR A 64 1.06 23.10 4.09
N SER A 65 0.00 22.38 4.54
CA SER A 65 -0.18 22.04 5.97
C SER A 65 -0.72 20.62 6.14
N ILE A 66 -0.40 20.01 7.28
CA ILE A 66 -0.93 18.70 7.65
C ILE A 66 -2.46 18.74 7.79
N LYS A 67 -2.99 19.82 8.34
CA LYS A 67 -4.45 20.03 8.42
C LYS A 67 -5.11 19.93 7.03
N HIS A 68 -4.54 20.59 6.02
CA HIS A 68 -5.05 20.52 4.64
C HIS A 68 -4.91 19.11 4.06
N ALA A 69 -3.79 18.43 4.30
CA ALA A 69 -3.60 17.04 3.89
C ALA A 69 -4.66 16.11 4.50
N VAL A 70 -4.95 16.26 5.80
CA VAL A 70 -5.99 15.48 6.50
C VAL A 70 -7.39 15.78 5.95
N MET A 71 -7.71 17.03 5.66
CA MET A 71 -9.00 17.42 5.06
C MET A 71 -9.18 16.83 3.66
N LEU A 72 -8.11 16.73 2.89
CA LEU A 72 -8.13 16.27 1.50
C LEU A 72 -8.19 14.75 1.39
N LEU A 73 -7.35 14.04 2.15
CA LEU A 73 -7.18 12.60 2.05
C LEU A 73 -7.91 11.79 3.13
N GLY A 74 -8.39 12.47 4.16
CA GLY A 74 -9.00 11.84 5.32
C GLY A 74 -7.99 11.29 6.34
N THR A 75 -8.49 11.03 7.54
CA THR A 75 -7.66 10.60 8.68
C THR A 75 -7.06 9.21 8.48
N THR A 76 -7.81 8.28 7.90
CA THR A 76 -7.38 6.89 7.67
C THR A 76 -6.22 6.80 6.69
N VAL A 77 -6.28 7.54 5.58
CA VAL A 77 -5.20 7.58 4.58
C VAL A 77 -3.96 8.24 5.16
N ILE A 78 -4.11 9.35 5.87
CA ILE A 78 -2.97 10.04 6.53
C ILE A 78 -2.32 9.15 7.60
N ARG A 79 -3.11 8.39 8.39
CA ARG A 79 -2.56 7.36 9.28
C ARG A 79 -1.72 6.35 8.49
N GLY A 80 -2.23 5.84 7.37
CA GLY A 80 -1.50 4.92 6.51
C GLY A 80 -0.17 5.49 6.03
N ILE A 81 -0.14 6.73 5.54
CA ILE A 81 1.07 7.41 5.10
C ILE A 81 2.07 7.57 6.27
N ALA A 82 1.60 7.94 7.46
CA ALA A 82 2.43 8.07 8.64
C ALA A 82 3.07 6.72 9.01
N MET A 83 2.30 5.63 9.01
CA MET A 83 2.77 4.27 9.29
C MET A 83 3.81 3.80 8.26
N ALA A 84 3.56 3.98 6.97
CA ALA A 84 4.53 3.65 5.91
C ALA A 84 5.83 4.44 6.05
N THR A 85 5.74 5.72 6.40
CA THR A 85 6.93 6.56 6.65
C THR A 85 7.75 6.04 7.82
N MET A 86 7.10 5.57 8.89
CA MET A 86 7.78 5.00 10.05
C MET A 86 8.39 3.64 9.74
N LEU A 87 7.70 2.80 8.98
CA LEU A 87 8.25 1.51 8.54
C LEU A 87 9.55 1.72 7.76
N LYS A 88 9.55 2.67 6.82
CA LYS A 88 10.73 3.04 6.03
C LYS A 88 11.90 3.53 6.87
N LYS A 89 11.65 4.10 8.06
CA LYS A 89 12.69 4.50 9.01
C LYS A 89 13.19 3.33 9.87
N SER A 90 12.37 2.31 10.05
CA SER A 90 12.66 1.18 10.95
C SER A 90 13.49 0.07 10.28
N PHE A 91 13.52 0.04 8.94
CA PHE A 91 14.28 -0.91 8.14
C PHE A 91 15.26 -0.19 7.21
N PRO A 92 16.41 -0.80 6.88
CA PRO A 92 17.20 -0.40 5.72
C PRO A 92 16.29 -0.43 4.49
N LEU A 93 16.17 0.70 3.79
CA LEU A 93 15.27 0.81 2.66
C LEU A 93 16.01 0.55 1.35
N ASP A 94 16.13 -0.71 1.01
CA ASP A 94 16.67 -1.18 -0.26
C ASP A 94 15.69 -2.19 -0.87
N LEU A 95 15.05 -1.80 -1.98
CA LEU A 95 14.09 -2.61 -2.71
C LEU A 95 14.69 -3.22 -3.99
N SER A 96 16.03 -3.24 -4.09
CA SER A 96 16.74 -3.85 -5.23
C SER A 96 16.38 -5.32 -5.47
N PRO A 97 16.02 -6.16 -4.46
CA PRO A 97 15.52 -7.51 -4.74
C PRO A 97 14.27 -7.53 -5.61
N TYR A 98 13.44 -6.50 -5.55
CA TYR A 98 12.25 -6.33 -6.40
C TYR A 98 12.51 -5.54 -7.69
N LYS A 99 13.77 -5.13 -7.94
CA LYS A 99 14.19 -4.33 -9.10
C LYS A 99 13.45 -2.99 -9.22
N ILE A 100 13.02 -2.42 -8.11
CA ILE A 100 12.34 -1.12 -8.05
C ILE A 100 13.09 -0.14 -7.14
N SER A 101 12.97 1.15 -7.46
CA SER A 101 13.44 2.23 -6.58
C SER A 101 12.39 2.57 -5.51
N ILE A 102 12.80 3.36 -4.51
CA ILE A 102 11.89 3.89 -3.48
C ILE A 102 10.81 4.78 -4.12
N GLU A 103 11.20 5.59 -5.11
CA GLU A 103 10.29 6.47 -5.83
C GLU A 103 9.24 5.67 -6.61
N GLN A 104 9.65 4.57 -7.25
CA GLN A 104 8.71 3.66 -7.92
C GLN A 104 7.76 3.00 -6.93
N PHE A 105 8.26 2.57 -5.77
CA PHE A 105 7.43 2.02 -4.70
C PHE A 105 6.37 3.04 -4.22
N ASP A 106 6.78 4.28 -3.95
CA ASP A 106 5.87 5.35 -3.54
C ASP A 106 4.83 5.65 -4.64
N THR A 107 5.27 5.68 -5.89
CA THR A 107 4.39 5.87 -7.06
C THR A 107 3.31 4.80 -7.14
N ILE A 108 3.66 3.52 -7.00
CA ILE A 108 2.72 2.40 -6.99
C ILE A 108 1.67 2.59 -5.89
N CYS A 109 2.11 2.88 -4.66
CA CYS A 109 1.21 3.10 -3.53
C CYS A 109 0.22 4.25 -3.79
N ILE A 110 0.70 5.38 -4.32
CA ILE A 110 -0.13 6.55 -4.63
C ILE A 110 -1.11 6.27 -5.76
N LEU A 111 -0.65 5.69 -6.86
CA LEU A 111 -1.49 5.43 -8.03
C LEU A 111 -2.66 4.49 -7.72
N ARG A 112 -2.46 3.52 -6.84
CA ARG A 112 -3.54 2.64 -6.36
C ARG A 112 -4.62 3.41 -5.62
N THR A 113 -4.23 4.33 -4.72
CA THR A 113 -5.20 5.18 -4.01
C THR A 113 -5.92 6.12 -4.96
N ARG A 114 -5.20 6.66 -5.94
CA ARG A 114 -5.76 7.54 -6.97
C ARG A 114 -6.75 6.80 -7.86
N LEU A 115 -6.42 5.57 -8.29
CA LEU A 115 -7.32 4.73 -9.09
C LEU A 115 -8.61 4.43 -8.33
N LEU A 116 -8.52 4.04 -7.06
CA LEU A 116 -9.70 3.82 -6.21
C LEU A 116 -10.58 5.06 -6.13
N SER A 117 -10.00 6.24 -5.90
CA SER A 117 -10.75 7.50 -5.84
C SER A 117 -11.46 7.84 -7.14
N LEU A 118 -10.83 7.60 -8.30
CA LEU A 118 -11.44 7.86 -9.61
C LEU A 118 -12.53 6.85 -9.95
N TRP A 119 -12.26 5.57 -9.69
CA TRP A 119 -13.16 4.49 -10.06
C TRP A 119 -14.43 4.47 -9.20
N LEU A 120 -14.29 4.72 -7.89
CA LEU A 120 -15.35 4.47 -6.91
C LEU A 120 -15.97 5.75 -6.34
N GLN A 121 -15.72 6.92 -6.95
CA GLN A 121 -16.19 8.23 -6.41
C GLN A 121 -17.71 8.32 -6.17
N ASP A 122 -18.52 7.52 -6.89
CA ASP A 122 -19.98 7.53 -6.80
C ASP A 122 -20.53 6.26 -6.11
N GLU A 123 -19.63 5.40 -5.61
CA GLU A 123 -20.02 4.16 -4.93
C GLU A 123 -20.22 4.41 -3.43
N ASN A 124 -21.20 3.70 -2.85
CA ASN A 124 -21.46 3.79 -1.40
C ASN A 124 -20.62 2.77 -0.63
N ILE A 125 -19.30 2.95 -0.66
CA ILE A 125 -18.33 2.11 0.05
C ILE A 125 -17.33 2.95 0.83
N ASP A 126 -16.68 2.34 1.80
CA ASP A 126 -15.59 3.00 2.56
C ASP A 126 -14.30 3.05 1.74
N ILE A 127 -14.21 4.06 0.84
CA ILE A 127 -13.02 4.28 0.01
C ILE A 127 -11.78 4.58 0.88
N GLN A 128 -11.94 5.13 2.08
CA GLN A 128 -10.79 5.48 2.92
C GLN A 128 -10.04 4.24 3.41
N ILE A 129 -10.75 3.21 3.87
CA ILE A 129 -10.10 1.97 4.29
C ILE A 129 -9.47 1.24 3.10
N LEU A 130 -10.15 1.18 1.96
CA LEU A 130 -9.61 0.57 0.74
C LEU A 130 -8.35 1.30 0.26
N SER A 131 -8.36 2.64 0.26
CA SER A 131 -7.19 3.46 -0.10
C SER A 131 -6.03 3.24 0.86
N ALA A 132 -6.29 3.16 2.17
CA ALA A 132 -5.25 2.89 3.15
C ALA A 132 -4.65 1.47 2.97
N VAL A 133 -5.48 0.46 2.72
CA VAL A 133 -5.02 -0.91 2.44
C VAL A 133 -4.20 -0.93 1.14
N ALA A 134 -4.71 -0.35 0.05
CA ALA A 134 -4.02 -0.31 -1.24
C ALA A 134 -2.66 0.41 -1.16
N PHE A 135 -2.55 1.43 -0.30
CA PHE A 135 -1.31 2.15 -0.03
C PHE A 135 -0.31 1.32 0.79
N LEU A 136 -0.79 0.58 1.78
CA LEU A 136 0.05 -0.10 2.77
C LEU A 136 0.39 -1.57 2.44
N ILE A 137 -0.35 -2.22 1.57
CA ILE A 137 -0.23 -3.66 1.32
C ILE A 137 1.17 -4.07 0.84
N GLU A 138 1.87 -3.20 0.10
CA GLU A 138 3.24 -3.43 -0.35
C GLU A 138 4.29 -3.30 0.77
N SER A 139 3.89 -2.84 1.96
CA SER A 139 4.82 -2.67 3.09
C SER A 139 5.51 -3.97 3.50
N GLY A 140 4.88 -5.12 3.25
CA GLY A 140 5.51 -6.42 3.47
C GLY A 140 6.78 -6.62 2.63
N LYS A 141 6.87 -6.02 1.42
CA LYS A 141 8.07 -6.09 0.57
C LYS A 141 9.27 -5.38 1.20
N ILE A 142 9.07 -4.39 2.05
CA ILE A 142 10.17 -3.75 2.79
C ILE A 142 10.82 -4.77 3.73
N VAL A 143 10.00 -5.58 4.39
CA VAL A 143 10.48 -6.62 5.32
C VAL A 143 11.15 -7.76 4.55
N THR A 144 10.49 -8.29 3.52
CA THR A 144 11.02 -9.40 2.72
C THR A 144 12.29 -9.02 1.97
N ALA A 145 12.37 -7.79 1.40
CA ALA A 145 13.59 -7.27 0.79
C ALA A 145 14.76 -7.24 1.76
N ASN A 146 14.52 -6.74 2.98
CA ASN A 146 15.55 -6.70 4.03
C ASN A 146 16.07 -8.10 4.37
N GLU A 147 15.20 -9.10 4.48
CA GLU A 147 15.65 -10.48 4.76
C GLU A 147 16.37 -11.12 3.55
N ILE A 148 15.94 -10.85 2.30
CA ILE A 148 16.64 -11.29 1.09
C ILE A 148 18.08 -10.76 1.07
N LEU A 149 18.26 -9.48 1.38
CA LEU A 149 19.57 -8.82 1.42
C LEU A 149 20.43 -9.34 2.57
N LYS A 150 19.86 -9.47 3.75
CA LYS A 150 20.55 -9.94 4.97
C LYS A 150 21.05 -11.38 4.80
N GLU A 151 20.25 -12.26 4.22
CA GLU A 151 20.61 -13.66 3.97
C GLU A 151 21.42 -13.84 2.67
N ASN A 152 21.69 -12.74 1.92
CA ASN A 152 22.45 -12.72 0.66
C ASN A 152 21.93 -13.69 -0.41
N ILE A 153 20.61 -13.75 -0.58
CA ILE A 153 19.91 -14.69 -1.48
C ILE A 153 19.25 -14.00 -2.67
N CYS A 154 19.70 -12.80 -3.03
CA CYS A 154 19.17 -12.08 -4.20
C CYS A 154 19.21 -12.91 -5.48
N TYR A 155 20.27 -13.69 -5.68
CA TYR A 155 20.40 -14.55 -6.87
C TYR A 155 19.30 -15.60 -6.92
N ASP A 156 19.06 -16.32 -5.82
CA ASP A 156 18.02 -17.35 -5.76
C ASP A 156 16.63 -16.75 -5.98
N PHE A 157 16.37 -15.57 -5.38
CA PHE A 157 15.11 -14.86 -5.59
C PHE A 157 14.93 -14.41 -7.03
N PHE A 158 15.98 -13.93 -7.70
CA PHE A 158 15.92 -13.55 -9.12
C PHE A 158 15.65 -14.75 -10.04
N GLN A 159 16.17 -15.94 -9.71
CA GLN A 159 15.83 -17.15 -10.46
C GLN A 159 14.33 -17.47 -10.33
N LEU A 160 13.78 -17.38 -9.12
CA LEU A 160 12.34 -17.59 -8.90
C LEU A 160 11.48 -16.56 -9.65
N LEU A 161 11.88 -15.27 -9.68
CA LEU A 161 11.18 -14.22 -10.42
C LEU A 161 11.17 -14.39 -11.95
N ASN A 162 12.10 -15.18 -12.51
CA ASN A 162 12.09 -15.49 -13.95
C ASN A 162 11.03 -16.55 -14.31
N GLU A 163 10.60 -17.37 -13.35
CA GLU A 163 9.70 -18.51 -13.55
C GLU A 163 8.32 -18.30 -12.91
N HIS A 164 8.21 -17.41 -11.92
CA HIS A 164 7.02 -17.24 -11.09
C HIS A 164 6.67 -15.76 -10.88
N PRO A 165 5.38 -15.42 -10.75
CA PRO A 165 4.95 -14.11 -10.27
C PRO A 165 5.52 -13.81 -8.87
N VAL A 166 5.71 -12.54 -8.54
CA VAL A 166 6.39 -12.09 -7.30
C VAL A 166 5.84 -12.76 -6.04
N LEU A 167 4.52 -12.79 -5.83
CA LEU A 167 3.95 -13.36 -4.60
C LEU A 167 4.14 -14.87 -4.49
N GLU A 168 4.21 -15.58 -5.63
CA GLU A 168 4.51 -17.00 -5.68
C GLU A 168 6.00 -17.25 -5.39
N ALA A 169 6.90 -16.47 -6.01
CA ALA A 169 8.33 -16.52 -5.75
C ALA A 169 8.65 -16.29 -4.26
N GLU A 170 8.00 -15.30 -3.62
CA GLU A 170 8.09 -15.07 -2.18
C GLU A 170 7.62 -16.27 -1.37
N THR A 171 6.47 -16.87 -1.76
CA THR A 171 5.92 -18.04 -1.07
C THR A 171 6.85 -19.25 -1.18
N LEU A 172 7.47 -19.46 -2.32
CA LEU A 172 8.46 -20.52 -2.52
C LEU A 172 9.71 -20.30 -1.65
N LEU A 173 10.13 -19.05 -1.50
CA LEU A 173 11.34 -18.69 -0.75
C LEU A 173 11.11 -18.68 0.76
N PHE A 174 10.03 -18.08 1.25
CA PHE A 174 9.77 -17.85 2.68
C PHE A 174 8.67 -18.75 3.26
N GLY A 175 7.83 -19.37 2.41
CA GLY A 175 6.63 -20.08 2.82
C GLY A 175 5.39 -19.19 3.02
N ILE A 176 5.56 -17.87 2.93
CA ILE A 176 4.51 -16.84 2.92
C ILE A 176 4.92 -15.70 1.97
N ASN A 177 3.96 -14.91 1.50
CA ASN A 177 4.22 -13.77 0.63
C ASN A 177 4.18 -12.44 1.37
N SER A 178 4.60 -11.37 0.69
CA SER A 178 4.65 -10.02 1.26
C SER A 178 3.30 -9.49 1.74
N TYR A 179 2.17 -9.90 1.16
CA TYR A 179 0.84 -9.50 1.66
C TYR A 179 0.52 -10.15 3.00
N GLN A 180 0.88 -11.43 3.17
CA GLN A 180 0.76 -12.11 4.45
C GLN A 180 1.69 -11.47 5.50
N VAL A 181 2.92 -11.09 5.11
CA VAL A 181 3.84 -10.34 5.97
C VAL A 181 3.25 -8.98 6.37
N ALA A 182 2.68 -8.24 5.44
CA ALA A 182 1.99 -6.97 5.72
C ALA A 182 0.83 -7.17 6.71
N SER A 183 0.01 -8.20 6.52
CA SER A 183 -1.07 -8.53 7.46
C SER A 183 -0.55 -8.81 8.88
N MET A 184 0.53 -9.60 9.01
CA MET A 184 1.16 -9.87 10.32
C MET A 184 1.70 -8.59 10.96
N LEU A 185 2.37 -7.74 10.20
CA LEU A 185 2.89 -6.44 10.63
C LEU A 185 1.77 -5.55 11.18
N PHE A 186 0.70 -5.36 10.42
CA PHE A 186 -0.40 -4.50 10.82
C PHE A 186 -1.22 -5.09 11.97
N LYS A 187 -1.32 -6.40 12.06
CA LYS A 187 -1.90 -7.07 13.24
C LYS A 187 -1.08 -6.80 14.51
N GLN A 188 0.24 -6.91 14.45
CA GLN A 188 1.12 -6.54 15.58
C GLN A 188 0.98 -5.05 15.94
N TRP A 189 0.78 -4.18 14.96
CA TRP A 189 0.53 -2.76 15.18
C TRP A 189 -0.92 -2.42 15.51
N GLN A 190 -1.75 -3.41 15.82
CA GLN A 190 -3.13 -3.27 16.29
C GLN A 190 -4.05 -2.51 15.29
N PHE A 191 -3.84 -2.73 13.98
CA PHE A 191 -4.84 -2.33 13.00
C PHE A 191 -6.11 -3.17 13.19
N ASP A 192 -7.26 -2.58 12.83
CA ASP A 192 -8.53 -3.27 12.92
C ASP A 192 -8.56 -4.54 12.06
N GLU A 193 -9.40 -5.50 12.45
CA GLU A 193 -9.49 -6.80 11.80
C GLU A 193 -9.89 -6.66 10.32
N LYS A 194 -10.83 -5.76 10.02
CA LYS A 194 -11.27 -5.48 8.64
C LYS A 194 -10.10 -5.08 7.74
N PHE A 195 -9.13 -4.31 8.26
CA PHE A 195 -7.94 -3.92 7.51
C PHE A 195 -7.08 -5.13 7.10
N THR A 196 -6.82 -6.03 8.05
CA THR A 196 -6.02 -7.24 7.80
C THR A 196 -6.74 -8.27 6.96
N GLU A 197 -8.07 -8.40 7.10
CA GLU A 197 -8.94 -9.22 6.26
C GLU A 197 -8.96 -8.74 4.81
N LEU A 198 -8.96 -7.43 4.55
CA LEU A 198 -8.87 -6.88 3.21
C LEU A 198 -7.54 -7.21 2.54
N ILE A 199 -6.42 -7.13 3.28
CA ILE A 199 -5.10 -7.51 2.76
C ILE A 199 -5.08 -8.98 2.33
N LEU A 200 -5.49 -9.89 3.21
CA LEU A 200 -5.49 -11.33 2.93
C LEU A 200 -6.54 -11.71 1.89
N GLY A 201 -7.70 -11.07 1.95
CA GLY A 201 -8.79 -11.31 1.00
C GLY A 201 -8.48 -10.84 -0.42
N ALA A 202 -7.49 -9.98 -0.63
CA ALA A 202 -7.04 -9.62 -1.98
C ALA A 202 -6.43 -10.80 -2.76
N LEU A 203 -5.96 -11.85 -2.06
CA LEU A 203 -5.40 -13.07 -2.66
C LEU A 203 -6.48 -14.07 -3.10
N ASP A 204 -7.63 -14.11 -2.42
CA ASP A 204 -8.79 -14.95 -2.72
C ASP A 204 -10.09 -14.17 -2.39
N PRO A 205 -10.50 -13.23 -3.24
CA PRO A 205 -11.52 -12.25 -2.91
C PRO A 205 -12.93 -12.84 -2.84
N LYS A 206 -13.63 -12.58 -1.74
CA LYS A 206 -15.01 -13.02 -1.47
C LYS A 206 -15.97 -11.83 -1.43
N THR A 207 -15.58 -10.72 -0.79
CA THR A 207 -16.41 -9.52 -0.67
C THR A 207 -16.22 -8.58 -1.85
N TYR A 208 -17.13 -7.62 -2.01
CA TYR A 208 -17.04 -6.59 -3.04
C TYR A 208 -15.74 -5.80 -2.92
N GLU A 209 -15.39 -5.36 -1.70
CA GLU A 209 -14.19 -4.59 -1.42
C GLU A 209 -12.88 -5.37 -1.74
N GLN A 210 -12.86 -6.68 -1.42
CA GLN A 210 -11.73 -7.54 -1.74
C GLN A 210 -11.56 -7.72 -3.26
N LYS A 211 -12.67 -7.87 -4.00
CA LYS A 211 -12.68 -7.96 -5.46
C LYS A 211 -12.16 -6.66 -6.10
N VAL A 212 -12.65 -5.52 -5.62
CA VAL A 212 -12.17 -4.20 -6.06
C VAL A 212 -10.67 -4.06 -5.81
N LEU A 213 -10.22 -4.39 -4.60
CA LEU A 213 -8.80 -4.33 -4.23
C LEU A 213 -7.96 -5.25 -5.14
N SER A 214 -8.39 -6.49 -5.36
CA SER A 214 -7.71 -7.44 -6.25
C SER A 214 -7.53 -6.89 -7.67
N VAL A 215 -8.55 -6.23 -8.24
CA VAL A 215 -8.47 -5.58 -9.55
C VAL A 215 -7.45 -4.43 -9.54
N VAL A 216 -7.47 -3.57 -8.53
CA VAL A 216 -6.50 -2.45 -8.42
C VAL A 216 -5.07 -2.97 -8.30
N LEU A 217 -4.86 -4.03 -7.52
CA LEU A 217 -3.55 -4.66 -7.32
C LEU A 217 -3.05 -5.38 -8.58
N SER A 218 -3.94 -5.82 -9.47
CA SER A 218 -3.55 -6.48 -10.72
C SER A 218 -3.12 -5.49 -11.81
N VAL A 219 -3.64 -4.27 -11.82
CA VAL A 219 -3.33 -3.26 -12.86
C VAL A 219 -2.14 -2.38 -12.51
N ILE A 220 -1.83 -2.21 -11.21
CA ILE A 220 -0.69 -1.42 -10.72
C ILE A 220 0.15 -2.33 -9.83
N THR A 221 1.19 -2.92 -10.41
CA THR A 221 2.09 -3.89 -9.75
C THR A 221 3.52 -3.37 -9.68
N THR A 222 4.37 -4.05 -8.92
CA THR A 222 5.82 -3.79 -8.90
C THR A 222 6.51 -4.19 -10.22
N GLU A 223 5.89 -5.06 -11.01
CA GLU A 223 6.41 -5.56 -12.28
C GLU A 223 5.95 -4.70 -13.47
N GLY A 224 4.88 -3.91 -13.29
CA GLY A 224 4.38 -3.01 -14.33
C GLY A 224 3.24 -2.13 -13.82
N VAL A 225 3.30 -0.84 -14.17
CA VAL A 225 2.27 0.14 -13.83
C VAL A 225 1.46 0.43 -15.07
N LEU A 226 0.17 0.08 -15.06
CA LEU A 226 -0.77 0.31 -16.17
C LEU A 226 -0.27 -0.21 -17.53
N SER A 227 0.50 -1.32 -17.53
CA SER A 227 0.90 -2.00 -18.76
C SER A 227 -0.33 -2.59 -19.47
N ASP A 228 -0.26 -2.77 -20.78
CA ASP A 228 -1.38 -3.31 -21.54
C ASP A 228 -1.74 -4.73 -21.05
N GLU A 229 -0.75 -5.56 -20.73
CA GLU A 229 -0.94 -6.89 -20.16
C GLU A 229 -1.70 -6.83 -18.80
N ASN A 230 -1.30 -5.93 -17.90
CA ASN A 230 -1.96 -5.75 -16.60
C ASN A 230 -3.39 -5.22 -16.75
N ILE A 231 -3.64 -4.37 -17.74
CA ILE A 231 -4.98 -3.86 -18.04
C ILE A 231 -5.87 -4.98 -18.57
N GLU A 232 -5.40 -5.81 -19.49
CA GLU A 232 -6.13 -6.96 -20.01
C GLU A 232 -6.50 -7.93 -18.88
N LYS A 233 -5.54 -8.30 -18.05
CA LYS A 233 -5.77 -9.12 -16.85
C LYS A 233 -6.80 -8.51 -15.90
N SER A 234 -6.74 -7.21 -15.68
CA SER A 234 -7.70 -6.51 -14.83
C SER A 234 -9.12 -6.52 -15.41
N ILE A 235 -9.25 -6.41 -16.74
CA ILE A 235 -10.54 -6.50 -17.44
C ILE A 235 -11.14 -7.91 -17.31
N GLU A 236 -10.32 -8.95 -17.35
CA GLU A 236 -10.77 -10.32 -17.09
C GLU A 236 -11.30 -10.48 -15.66
N LEU A 237 -10.59 -9.93 -14.67
CA LEU A 237 -11.03 -9.93 -13.27
C LEU A 237 -12.32 -9.14 -13.07
N LEU A 238 -12.49 -7.98 -13.72
CA LEU A 238 -13.73 -7.20 -13.68
C LEU A 238 -14.93 -8.02 -14.18
N ARG A 239 -14.76 -8.76 -15.28
CA ARG A 239 -15.80 -9.66 -15.81
C ARG A 239 -16.09 -10.82 -14.86
N LEU A 240 -15.03 -11.44 -14.33
CA LEU A 240 -15.15 -12.57 -13.39
C LEU A 240 -15.90 -12.17 -12.11
N TYR A 241 -15.69 -10.95 -11.64
CA TYR A 241 -16.27 -10.45 -10.39
C TYR A 241 -17.57 -9.67 -10.57
N ASP A 242 -18.04 -9.51 -11.82
CA ASP A 242 -19.21 -8.71 -12.18
C ASP A 242 -19.11 -7.25 -11.69
N LEU A 243 -17.94 -6.62 -11.93
CA LEU A 243 -17.65 -5.24 -11.57
C LEU A 243 -17.79 -4.30 -12.78
N ASN A 244 -18.06 -3.01 -12.51
CA ASN A 244 -18.23 -2.01 -13.56
C ASN A 244 -16.92 -1.70 -14.30
N ALA A 245 -16.75 -2.31 -15.48
CA ALA A 245 -15.56 -2.14 -16.31
C ALA A 245 -15.47 -0.77 -16.98
N THR A 246 -16.59 -0.13 -17.32
CA THR A 246 -16.58 1.15 -18.06
C THR A 246 -15.91 2.24 -17.24
N LYS A 247 -16.34 2.44 -16.01
CA LYS A 247 -15.77 3.45 -15.11
C LYS A 247 -14.32 3.16 -14.71
N PHE A 248 -13.97 1.88 -14.56
CA PHE A 248 -12.59 1.46 -14.34
C PHE A 248 -11.69 1.86 -15.51
N ILE A 249 -12.07 1.55 -16.75
CA ILE A 249 -11.30 1.87 -17.95
C ILE A 249 -11.17 3.40 -18.12
N GLU A 250 -12.21 4.17 -17.87
CA GLU A 250 -12.15 5.63 -17.86
C GLU A 250 -11.12 6.14 -16.85
N SER A 251 -11.13 5.57 -15.63
CA SER A 251 -10.19 5.93 -14.56
C SER A 251 -8.75 5.57 -14.91
N VAL A 252 -8.51 4.40 -15.50
CA VAL A 252 -7.18 3.98 -16.00
C VAL A 252 -6.69 4.93 -17.10
N ASN A 253 -7.57 5.35 -18.02
CA ASN A 253 -7.21 6.29 -19.09
C ASN A 253 -6.87 7.70 -18.54
N ILE A 254 -7.53 8.13 -17.47
CA ILE A 254 -7.17 9.38 -16.78
C ILE A 254 -5.77 9.24 -16.18
N LEU A 255 -5.50 8.16 -15.43
CA LEU A 255 -4.18 7.92 -14.84
C LEU A 255 -3.06 7.82 -15.89
N LYS A 256 -3.28 7.13 -17.00
CA LYS A 256 -2.29 7.07 -18.10
C LYS A 256 -1.91 8.47 -18.62
N LYS A 257 -2.89 9.39 -18.70
CA LYS A 257 -2.62 10.78 -19.13
C LYS A 257 -1.89 11.59 -18.06
N GLU A 258 -2.10 11.31 -16.78
CA GLU A 258 -1.41 11.97 -15.66
C GLU A 258 0.07 11.52 -15.55
N LEU A 259 0.44 10.38 -16.13
CA LEU A 259 1.80 9.81 -16.10
C LEU A 259 2.69 10.25 -17.29
N VAL A 260 2.11 10.87 -18.31
CA VAL A 260 2.81 11.39 -19.50
C VAL A 260 3.10 12.88 -19.30
#